data_dd5e6f3a8991c16b024ed4dfd05dcd61
#
_entry.id   dd5e6f3a8991c16b024ed4dfd05dcd61
#
_cell.length_a   1.000
_cell.length_b   1.000
_cell.length_c   1.000
_cell.angle_alpha   90.00
_cell.angle_beta   90.00
_cell.angle_gamma   90.00
#
_symmetry.space_group_name_H-M   'P 1'
#
loop_
_entity.id
_entity.type
_entity.pdbx_description
1 polymer ?
#
loop_
_entity_poly.entity_id
_entity_poly.type
_entity_poly.pdbx_seq_one_letter_code
_entity_poly.pdbx_strand_id
1 'polypeptide(L)'
;MSIVKNFLSRILFSCIIFSFVTPVSAVNRKNTVTVKNKKEVSAGSLPMEMADPTIFHYKGIYYLYGTGGDTNNGILVYTSTDLKKWTGPKGVKNGYALTKGDSFGTKGFWAPQVFLHKGKIYMAYAANEQIAIAESDSPLGPFHQTIFKKISGPDNQIDPYVFFDTNGKPYLYHVRLQHGNRIFVAELKDDLSDIIPGTSKICIQGEQPWENTANSSYPVTEGPTVLKHKNLYYLFYSANDFRNIDYAVGYAVSSSPFGPWTKYKDNPIISRFLIHKNGTGHGDFFRDSKGNWKYVFHFHASGNVVSPRRTGIINAAFVPGTSGVDRLKCDKMTFVELNIEQ
;
A
#
# COMPACT_ATOMS: atom_id res chain seq x y z
N MET A 1 1.06 -7.30 -66.46
CA MET A 1 0.05 -7.99 -67.27
C MET A 1 -1.11 -8.23 -66.31
N SER A 2 -2.06 -7.47 -66.47
CA SER A 2 -3.35 -7.46 -67.10
C SER A 2 -4.42 -7.68 -66.01
N ILE A 3 -5.15 -6.64 -65.54
CA ILE A 3 -6.43 -6.11 -66.11
C ILE A 3 -7.57 -7.13 -65.84
N VAL A 4 -8.78 -6.88 -65.26
CA VAL A 4 -9.78 -5.81 -65.47
C VAL A 4 -10.97 -6.08 -64.57
N LYS A 5 -11.51 -5.07 -63.90
CA LYS A 5 -12.84 -4.38 -64.00
C LYS A 5 -14.13 -5.11 -63.62
N ASN A 6 -14.82 -4.47 -62.70
CA ASN A 6 -16.22 -3.95 -62.73
C ASN A 6 -17.41 -4.91 -62.91
N PHE A 7 -18.45 -4.78 -62.06
CA PHE A 7 -19.75 -4.17 -62.47
C PHE A 7 -20.69 -3.91 -61.28
N LEU A 8 -21.28 -2.74 -61.31
CA LEU A 8 -22.43 -2.27 -60.51
C LEU A 8 -23.71 -3.01 -60.87
N SER A 9 -24.65 -3.13 -59.94
CA SER A 9 -26.07 -2.91 -60.25
C SER A 9 -26.90 -2.56 -59.03
N ARG A 10 -27.58 -1.46 -59.12
CA ARG A 10 -28.67 -0.96 -58.24
C ARG A 10 -29.95 -1.70 -58.55
N ILE A 11 -30.81 -1.94 -57.56
CA ILE A 11 -32.26 -1.92 -57.74
C ILE A 11 -32.91 -1.38 -56.50
N LEU A 12 -33.62 -0.25 -56.65
CA LEU A 12 -34.63 0.29 -55.75
C LEU A 12 -35.94 -0.53 -55.91
N PHE A 13 -36.59 -0.83 -54.82
CA PHE A 13 -38.05 -1.01 -54.83
C PHE A 13 -38.66 -0.35 -53.60
N SER A 14 -39.48 0.66 -53.90
CA SER A 14 -40.38 1.39 -53.03
C SER A 14 -41.70 0.65 -52.96
N CYS A 15 -42.24 0.38 -51.79
CA CYS A 15 -43.66 0.11 -51.62
C CYS A 15 -44.18 0.74 -50.34
N ILE A 16 -45.04 1.71 -50.56
CA ILE A 16 -45.89 2.38 -49.57
C ILE A 16 -47.13 1.51 -49.37
N ILE A 17 -47.51 1.19 -48.12
CA ILE A 17 -48.90 0.83 -47.78
C ILE A 17 -49.26 1.42 -46.39
N PHE A 18 -50.47 1.94 -46.39
CA PHE A 18 -51.15 2.78 -45.40
C PHE A 18 -51.57 2.08 -44.09
N SER A 19 -51.52 2.86 -43.06
CA SER A 19 -52.41 3.09 -41.90
C SER A 19 -53.35 2.01 -41.39
N PHE A 20 -53.30 1.69 -40.13
CA PHE A 20 -54.47 1.71 -39.22
C PHE A 20 -54.00 2.01 -37.81
N VAL A 21 -54.51 3.10 -37.21
CA VAL A 21 -54.29 3.54 -35.84
C VAL A 21 -55.44 3.00 -34.99
N THR A 22 -55.13 2.25 -33.95
CA THR A 22 -56.04 2.05 -32.81
C THR A 22 -55.32 2.43 -31.52
N PRO A 23 -55.91 3.23 -30.63
CA PRO A 23 -55.26 3.61 -29.38
C PRO A 23 -55.47 2.52 -28.31
N VAL A 24 -54.38 1.88 -27.88
CA VAL A 24 -54.37 1.07 -26.66
C VAL A 24 -53.77 1.91 -25.55
N SER A 25 -54.55 2.16 -24.52
CA SER A 25 -54.16 2.84 -23.31
C SER A 25 -53.05 2.07 -22.59
N ALA A 26 -51.82 2.57 -22.66
CA ALA A 26 -50.68 2.02 -21.89
C ALA A 26 -50.68 2.63 -20.48
N VAL A 27 -51.00 1.79 -19.50
CA VAL A 27 -50.71 2.10 -18.07
C VAL A 27 -49.24 2.11 -17.87
N ASN A 28 -48.68 3.29 -17.70
CA ASN A 28 -47.26 3.53 -17.50
C ASN A 28 -46.91 3.33 -16.02
N ARG A 29 -46.56 2.09 -15.61
CA ARG A 29 -45.88 1.83 -14.35
C ARG A 29 -44.38 2.09 -14.52
N LYS A 30 -43.96 3.31 -14.25
CA LYS A 30 -42.55 3.63 -14.08
C LYS A 30 -42.06 2.95 -12.79
N ASN A 31 -41.47 1.78 -12.91
CA ASN A 31 -40.58 1.24 -11.88
C ASN A 31 -39.25 2.00 -11.98
N THR A 32 -39.15 3.10 -11.24
CA THR A 32 -37.89 3.81 -11.03
C THR A 32 -37.10 2.99 -10.05
N VAL A 33 -36.21 2.12 -10.53
CA VAL A 33 -35.14 1.57 -9.71
C VAL A 33 -34.16 2.69 -9.43
N THR A 34 -34.32 3.32 -8.29
CA THR A 34 -33.37 4.33 -7.80
C THR A 34 -32.14 3.59 -7.33
N VAL A 35 -31.13 3.50 -8.17
CA VAL A 35 -29.79 3.10 -7.75
C VAL A 35 -29.24 4.24 -6.89
N LYS A 36 -29.56 4.21 -5.59
CA LYS A 36 -28.89 5.04 -4.59
C LYS A 36 -27.55 4.41 -4.25
N ASN A 37 -26.50 4.79 -4.93
CA ASN A 37 -25.13 4.70 -4.41
C ASN A 37 -24.21 5.69 -5.13
N LYS A 38 -24.53 6.99 -5.11
CA LYS A 38 -23.53 8.03 -5.08
C LYS A 38 -23.23 8.26 -3.58
N LYS A 39 -22.09 7.77 -3.09
CA LYS A 39 -21.53 8.27 -1.84
C LYS A 39 -21.33 9.77 -2.05
N GLU A 40 -22.15 10.59 -1.41
CA GLU A 40 -21.91 12.02 -1.30
C GLU A 40 -20.55 12.20 -0.64
N VAL A 41 -19.57 12.65 -1.40
CA VAL A 41 -18.39 13.30 -0.85
C VAL A 41 -18.94 14.59 -0.26
N SER A 42 -18.94 14.74 1.05
CA SER A 42 -19.36 15.96 1.73
C SER A 42 -18.58 17.12 1.13
N ALA A 43 -19.27 18.21 0.81
CA ALA A 43 -18.62 19.45 0.38
C ALA A 43 -17.67 19.88 1.51
N GLY A 44 -16.33 19.77 1.26
CA GLY A 44 -15.28 20.12 2.22
C GLY A 44 -14.27 19.01 2.56
N SER A 45 -14.29 17.83 1.91
CA SER A 45 -13.24 16.83 2.14
C SER A 45 -12.27 16.73 0.96
N LEU A 46 -10.97 16.63 1.25
CA LEU A 46 -9.92 16.42 0.25
C LEU A 46 -9.41 14.98 0.30
N PRO A 47 -9.00 14.37 -0.83
CA PRO A 47 -8.39 13.06 -0.80
C PRO A 47 -7.13 13.04 0.06
N MET A 48 -6.88 11.94 0.76
CA MET A 48 -5.64 11.72 1.48
C MET A 48 -4.53 11.40 0.48
N GLU A 49 -3.70 12.40 0.17
CA GLU A 49 -2.59 12.31 -0.78
C GLU A 49 -1.32 11.85 -0.08
N MET A 50 -1.22 10.55 0.19
CA MET A 50 -0.09 9.95 0.86
C MET A 50 0.22 8.58 0.25
N ALA A 51 1.50 8.35 -0.04
CA ALA A 51 2.04 7.07 -0.50
C ALA A 51 2.69 6.31 0.66
N ASP A 52 2.96 5.01 0.44
CA ASP A 52 3.71 4.15 1.36
C ASP A 52 3.20 4.27 2.81
N PRO A 53 1.87 4.18 3.03
CA PRO A 53 1.26 4.54 4.30
C PRO A 53 1.43 3.45 5.36
N THR A 54 1.59 3.88 6.62
CA THR A 54 1.44 3.06 7.81
C THR A 54 0.44 3.71 8.77
N ILE A 55 -0.32 2.90 9.52
CA ILE A 55 -1.22 3.37 10.57
C ILE A 55 -0.79 2.78 11.91
N PHE A 56 -0.45 3.65 12.85
CA PHE A 56 -0.18 3.31 14.24
C PHE A 56 -1.41 3.62 15.10
N HIS A 57 -1.99 2.58 15.72
CA HIS A 57 -3.12 2.74 16.64
C HIS A 57 -2.61 2.80 18.08
N TYR A 58 -2.80 3.93 18.73
CA TYR A 58 -2.30 4.16 20.08
C TYR A 58 -3.29 4.98 20.91
N LYS A 59 -3.67 4.47 22.11
CA LYS A 59 -4.58 5.11 23.06
C LYS A 59 -5.89 5.61 22.43
N GLY A 60 -6.48 4.79 21.54
CA GLY A 60 -7.77 5.08 20.91
C GLY A 60 -7.71 6.03 19.71
N ILE A 61 -6.52 6.47 19.30
CA ILE A 61 -6.30 7.34 18.14
C ILE A 61 -5.49 6.57 17.09
N TYR A 62 -5.86 6.72 15.83
CA TYR A 62 -5.12 6.23 14.67
C TYR A 62 -4.26 7.37 14.14
N TYR A 63 -2.98 7.08 13.95
CA TYR A 63 -1.98 8.00 13.40
C TYR A 63 -1.54 7.45 12.05
N LEU A 64 -1.78 8.21 10.97
CA LEU A 64 -1.39 7.87 9.61
C LEU A 64 -0.13 8.63 9.23
N TYR A 65 0.89 7.91 8.82
CA TYR A 65 2.14 8.43 8.27
C TYR A 65 2.36 7.84 6.88
N GLY A 66 3.24 8.46 6.10
CA GLY A 66 3.62 7.97 4.77
C GLY A 66 4.51 8.95 4.03
N THR A 67 4.76 8.61 2.77
CA THR A 67 5.49 9.47 1.84
C THR A 67 4.51 10.49 1.25
N GLY A 68 4.61 11.74 1.67
CA GLY A 68 3.69 12.81 1.23
C GLY A 68 4.14 14.20 1.62
N GLY A 69 3.46 15.22 1.09
CA GLY A 69 3.87 16.62 1.23
C GLY A 69 5.25 16.89 0.62
N ASP A 70 6.05 17.74 1.27
CA ASP A 70 7.46 17.93 0.89
C ASP A 70 8.35 16.90 1.60
N THR A 71 8.64 15.82 0.91
CA THR A 71 9.47 14.72 1.43
C THR A 71 10.93 15.10 1.72
N ASN A 72 11.38 16.30 1.34
CA ASN A 72 12.69 16.82 1.71
C ASN A 72 12.68 17.53 3.07
N ASN A 73 11.50 17.76 3.64
CA ASN A 73 11.33 18.38 4.96
C ASN A 73 11.08 17.35 6.07
N GLY A 74 10.52 16.19 5.75
CA GLY A 74 10.23 15.20 6.78
C GLY A 74 9.01 14.32 6.47
N ILE A 75 8.41 13.78 7.53
CA ILE A 75 7.25 12.87 7.48
C ILE A 75 6.07 13.52 8.22
N LEU A 76 4.97 13.72 7.50
CA LEU A 76 3.72 14.26 8.04
C LEU A 76 2.96 13.19 8.85
N VAL A 77 2.08 13.64 9.75
CA VAL A 77 1.14 12.76 10.46
C VAL A 77 -0.27 13.33 10.44
N TYR A 78 -1.26 12.45 10.16
CA TYR A 78 -2.68 12.74 10.24
C TYR A 78 -3.31 11.85 11.29
N THR A 79 -4.46 12.29 11.85
CA THR A 79 -5.13 11.57 12.95
C THR A 79 -6.59 11.29 12.66
N SER A 80 -7.08 10.18 13.20
CA SER A 80 -8.48 9.79 13.18
C SER A 80 -8.86 9.01 14.45
N THR A 81 -10.10 9.07 14.88
CA THR A 81 -10.64 8.22 15.96
C THR A 81 -11.53 7.09 15.44
N ASP A 82 -11.92 7.13 14.16
CA ASP A 82 -12.92 6.22 13.57
C ASP A 82 -12.51 5.62 12.20
N LEU A 83 -11.31 5.95 11.71
CA LEU A 83 -10.78 5.56 10.39
C LEU A 83 -11.57 6.13 9.18
N LYS A 84 -12.54 7.00 9.42
CA LYS A 84 -13.37 7.61 8.37
C LYS A 84 -13.04 9.08 8.19
N LYS A 85 -12.90 9.80 9.31
CA LYS A 85 -12.65 11.23 9.37
C LYS A 85 -11.21 11.46 9.79
N TRP A 86 -10.41 11.99 8.88
CA TRP A 86 -9.01 12.30 9.11
C TRP A 86 -8.79 13.80 9.21
N THR A 87 -7.98 14.21 10.15
CA THR A 87 -7.60 15.60 10.36
C THR A 87 -6.09 15.77 10.39
N GLY A 88 -5.60 16.92 9.92
CA GLY A 88 -4.16 17.19 9.93
C GLY A 88 -3.69 17.96 8.71
N PRO A 89 -2.34 18.07 8.57
CA PRO A 89 -1.33 17.37 9.37
C PRO A 89 -1.21 17.92 10.80
N LYS A 90 -0.89 17.03 11.77
CA LYS A 90 -0.92 17.30 13.23
C LYS A 90 0.44 17.17 13.93
N GLY A 91 1.51 16.86 13.21
CA GLY A 91 2.84 16.75 13.78
C GLY A 91 3.29 18.06 14.46
N VAL A 92 4.06 17.92 15.52
CA VAL A 92 4.43 19.06 16.41
C VAL A 92 5.29 20.13 15.74
N LYS A 93 5.92 19.82 14.61
CA LYS A 93 6.69 20.80 13.82
C LYS A 93 6.00 21.07 12.47
N ASN A 94 5.07 22.01 12.43
CA ASN A 94 4.34 22.39 11.21
C ASN A 94 3.65 21.22 10.50
N GLY A 95 3.08 20.28 11.26
CA GLY A 95 2.42 19.10 10.73
C GLY A 95 3.33 17.88 10.56
N TYR A 96 4.65 18.04 10.68
CA TYR A 96 5.63 16.96 10.59
C TYR A 96 5.84 16.30 11.95
N ALA A 97 5.82 14.97 11.98
CA ALA A 97 6.20 14.17 13.14
C ALA A 97 7.72 13.96 13.22
N LEU A 98 8.36 13.83 12.06
CA LEU A 98 9.83 13.81 11.92
C LEU A 98 10.23 14.90 10.94
N THR A 99 11.25 15.70 11.30
CA THR A 99 11.73 16.82 10.50
C THR A 99 13.20 16.66 10.17
N LYS A 100 13.58 17.11 8.99
CA LYS A 100 14.99 17.31 8.63
C LYS A 100 15.71 18.12 9.72
N GLY A 101 16.86 17.60 10.18
CA GLY A 101 17.66 18.23 11.25
C GLY A 101 17.37 17.68 12.65
N ASP A 102 16.33 16.85 12.85
CA ASP A 102 16.07 16.16 14.12
C ASP A 102 16.64 14.73 14.14
N SER A 103 16.93 14.18 12.96
CA SER A 103 17.40 12.81 12.78
C SER A 103 18.22 12.69 11.50
N PHE A 104 18.75 11.49 11.23
CA PHE A 104 19.50 11.20 10.00
C PHE A 104 18.69 11.53 8.75
N GLY A 105 19.35 12.13 7.75
CA GLY A 105 18.79 12.41 6.43
C GLY A 105 18.63 13.90 6.16
N THR A 106 18.70 14.26 4.87
CA THR A 106 18.57 15.64 4.39
C THR A 106 17.54 15.79 3.28
N LYS A 107 17.09 14.66 2.69
CA LYS A 107 16.12 14.63 1.58
C LYS A 107 15.48 13.24 1.49
N GLY A 108 14.34 13.17 0.81
CA GLY A 108 13.70 11.90 0.48
C GLY A 108 13.31 11.10 1.72
N PHE A 109 12.56 11.72 2.63
CA PHE A 109 11.99 11.04 3.79
C PHE A 109 10.78 10.21 3.35
N TRP A 110 10.95 8.86 3.29
CA TRP A 110 9.98 7.95 2.68
C TRP A 110 9.64 6.75 3.55
N ALA A 111 8.52 6.13 3.23
CA ALA A 111 8.09 4.82 3.68
C ALA A 111 8.32 4.56 5.18
N PRO A 112 7.70 5.36 6.06
CA PRO A 112 7.85 5.17 7.49
C PRO A 112 7.07 3.96 7.98
N GLN A 113 7.61 3.30 9.01
CA GLN A 113 6.87 2.41 9.90
C GLN A 113 6.94 2.96 11.31
N VAL A 114 5.80 3.05 12.02
CA VAL A 114 5.76 3.51 13.42
C VAL A 114 5.30 2.38 14.33
N PHE A 115 6.04 2.16 15.42
CA PHE A 115 5.79 1.07 16.36
C PHE A 115 6.16 1.43 17.80
N LEU A 116 5.59 0.69 18.76
CA LEU A 116 5.91 0.80 20.19
C LEU A 116 6.92 -0.28 20.57
N HIS A 117 8.00 0.08 21.26
CA HIS A 117 8.94 -0.86 21.81
C HIS A 117 9.48 -0.36 23.17
N LYS A 118 9.42 -1.21 24.21
CA LYS A 118 9.90 -0.90 25.58
C LYS A 118 9.41 0.45 26.12
N GLY A 119 8.15 0.80 25.82
CA GLY A 119 7.51 2.03 26.31
C GLY A 119 7.77 3.30 25.50
N LYS A 120 8.66 3.26 24.49
CA LYS A 120 8.91 4.36 23.56
C LYS A 120 8.32 4.09 22.18
N ILE A 121 8.04 5.16 21.45
CA ILE A 121 7.53 5.09 20.09
C ILE A 121 8.71 5.32 19.14
N TYR A 122 8.85 4.43 18.17
CA TYR A 122 9.91 4.46 17.17
C TYR A 122 9.33 4.66 15.78
N MET A 123 10.10 5.30 14.92
CA MET A 123 9.85 5.42 13.49
C MET A 123 11.07 4.90 12.73
N ALA A 124 10.91 3.79 12.00
CA ALA A 124 11.86 3.37 10.98
C ALA A 124 11.46 4.05 9.66
N TYR A 125 12.40 4.60 8.93
CA TYR A 125 12.14 5.35 7.70
C TYR A 125 13.34 5.32 6.76
N ALA A 126 13.11 5.63 5.49
CA ALA A 126 14.17 5.89 4.53
C ALA A 126 14.44 7.40 4.40
N ALA A 127 15.71 7.80 4.33
CA ALA A 127 16.14 9.13 3.92
C ALA A 127 17.50 9.04 3.23
N ASN A 128 17.74 9.85 2.19
CA ASN A 128 18.94 9.75 1.35
C ASN A 128 19.16 8.32 0.78
N GLU A 129 18.09 7.56 0.53
CA GLU A 129 18.13 6.12 0.18
C GLU A 129 18.93 5.28 1.20
N GLN A 130 18.83 5.63 2.48
CA GLN A 130 19.36 4.90 3.62
C GLN A 130 18.29 4.75 4.68
N ILE A 131 18.41 3.74 5.53
CA ILE A 131 17.45 3.47 6.60
C ILE A 131 17.96 4.06 7.90
N ALA A 132 17.05 4.68 8.66
CA ALA A 132 17.30 5.12 10.01
C ALA A 132 16.10 4.80 10.92
N ILE A 133 16.34 4.77 12.23
CA ILE A 133 15.32 4.59 13.26
C ILE A 133 15.44 5.76 14.24
N ALA A 134 14.36 6.51 14.40
CA ALA A 134 14.24 7.62 15.35
C ALA A 134 13.25 7.26 16.45
N GLU A 135 13.34 7.91 17.62
CA GLU A 135 12.44 7.69 18.75
C GLU A 135 11.67 8.95 19.13
N SER A 136 10.53 8.77 19.80
CA SER A 136 9.71 9.85 20.37
C SER A 136 8.91 9.35 21.57
N ASP A 137 8.50 10.25 22.46
CA ASP A 137 7.56 9.98 23.53
C ASP A 137 6.09 10.18 23.08
N SER A 138 5.89 10.73 21.87
CA SER A 138 4.57 11.02 21.30
C SER A 138 4.43 10.53 19.85
N PRO A 139 3.26 9.98 19.44
CA PRO A 139 3.01 9.68 18.04
C PRO A 139 3.03 10.92 17.13
N LEU A 140 2.81 12.10 17.68
CA LEU A 140 2.88 13.36 16.94
C LEU A 140 4.32 13.86 16.75
N GLY A 141 5.30 13.16 17.34
CA GLY A 141 6.70 13.57 17.33
C GLY A 141 7.05 14.56 18.47
N PRO A 142 8.22 15.25 18.39
CA PRO A 142 9.19 15.09 17.33
C PRO A 142 9.91 13.73 17.43
N PHE A 143 9.97 12.99 16.32
CA PHE A 143 10.87 11.86 16.25
C PHE A 143 12.29 12.37 16.05
N HIS A 144 13.24 11.86 16.81
CA HIS A 144 14.62 12.36 16.82
C HIS A 144 15.63 11.24 17.05
N GLN A 145 16.88 11.54 16.76
CA GLN A 145 18.04 10.74 17.17
C GLN A 145 19.02 11.64 17.97
N THR A 146 19.52 11.16 19.08
CA THR A 146 20.58 11.85 19.84
C THR A 146 21.88 11.91 19.04
N ILE A 147 22.19 10.84 18.30
CA ILE A 147 23.31 10.76 17.36
C ILE A 147 22.75 10.38 16.01
N PHE A 148 22.90 11.26 15.03
CA PHE A 148 22.38 11.03 13.67
C PHE A 148 23.09 9.86 13.01
N LYS A 149 22.37 8.76 12.85
CA LYS A 149 22.94 7.50 12.43
C LYS A 149 21.98 6.73 11.51
N LYS A 150 22.51 6.21 10.41
CA LYS A 150 21.82 5.22 9.58
C LYS A 150 22.06 3.81 10.12
N ILE A 151 21.18 2.88 9.78
CA ILE A 151 21.40 1.44 9.94
C ILE A 151 22.48 1.00 8.95
N SER A 152 23.41 0.17 9.41
CA SER A 152 24.47 -0.38 8.57
C SER A 152 23.91 -1.20 7.40
N GLY A 153 24.59 -1.12 6.28
CA GLY A 153 24.19 -1.85 5.06
C GLY A 153 24.84 -1.24 3.83
N PRO A 154 24.57 -1.80 2.66
CA PRO A 154 25.01 -1.25 1.40
C PRO A 154 24.36 0.12 1.16
N ASP A 155 24.93 0.88 0.23
CA ASP A 155 24.28 2.06 -0.27
C ASP A 155 22.98 1.68 -1.01
N ASN A 156 22.01 2.58 -0.98
CA ASN A 156 20.70 2.43 -1.61
C ASN A 156 19.86 1.28 -1.00
N GLN A 157 19.36 1.53 0.20
CA GLN A 157 18.38 0.71 0.89
C GLN A 157 17.20 1.58 1.37
N ILE A 158 15.97 1.06 1.18
CA ILE A 158 14.71 1.77 1.48
C ILE A 158 13.69 0.84 2.14
N ASP A 159 12.51 1.34 2.43
CA ASP A 159 11.32 0.62 2.89
C ASP A 159 11.58 -0.26 4.12
N PRO A 160 11.97 0.32 5.25
CA PRO A 160 12.22 -0.46 6.46
C PRO A 160 10.93 -0.96 7.09
N TYR A 161 10.95 -2.21 7.54
CA TYR A 161 9.91 -2.80 8.38
C TYR A 161 10.55 -3.56 9.54
N VAL A 162 10.30 -3.12 10.77
CA VAL A 162 10.80 -3.77 11.99
C VAL A 162 9.74 -4.76 12.50
N PHE A 163 10.09 -6.02 12.54
CA PHE A 163 9.25 -7.10 13.04
C PHE A 163 9.82 -7.65 14.34
N PHE A 164 8.97 -7.76 15.36
CA PHE A 164 9.33 -8.42 16.63
C PHE A 164 8.72 -9.82 16.66
N ASP A 165 9.54 -10.84 16.80
CA ASP A 165 9.07 -12.20 16.96
C ASP A 165 8.50 -12.43 18.37
N THR A 166 7.83 -13.55 18.58
CA THR A 166 7.20 -13.92 19.86
C THR A 166 8.19 -14.07 21.03
N ASN A 167 9.48 -14.29 20.74
CA ASN A 167 10.56 -14.29 21.73
C ASN A 167 11.14 -12.88 21.99
N GLY A 168 10.58 -11.85 21.38
CA GLY A 168 11.01 -10.45 21.49
C GLY A 168 12.17 -10.04 20.58
N LYS A 169 12.74 -10.97 19.78
CA LYS A 169 13.85 -10.68 18.88
C LYS A 169 13.39 -9.77 17.74
N PRO A 170 14.07 -8.63 17.47
CA PRO A 170 13.74 -7.73 16.37
C PRO A 170 14.45 -8.14 15.08
N TYR A 171 13.75 -8.00 13.97
CA TYR A 171 14.23 -8.20 12.60
C TYR A 171 13.91 -6.97 11.77
N LEU A 172 14.86 -6.55 10.92
CA LEU A 172 14.65 -5.51 9.91
C LEU A 172 14.44 -6.17 8.55
N TYR A 173 13.24 -6.05 8.01
CA TYR A 173 12.97 -6.29 6.60
C TYR A 173 13.12 -4.98 5.84
N HIS A 174 13.76 -5.01 4.67
CA HIS A 174 14.02 -3.80 3.90
C HIS A 174 14.32 -4.12 2.45
N VAL A 175 14.30 -3.11 1.63
CA VAL A 175 14.62 -3.21 0.20
C VAL A 175 16.07 -2.79 -0.04
N ARG A 176 16.78 -3.51 -0.90
CA ARG A 176 18.05 -3.09 -1.51
C ARG A 176 17.87 -2.88 -2.99
N LEU A 177 18.41 -1.77 -3.49
CA LEU A 177 18.34 -1.35 -4.88
C LEU A 177 19.54 -1.92 -5.66
N GLN A 178 19.57 -3.23 -5.82
CA GLN A 178 20.69 -3.95 -6.47
C GLN A 178 20.11 -5.00 -7.43
N HIS A 179 20.33 -4.83 -8.74
CA HIS A 179 19.78 -5.72 -9.79
C HIS A 179 18.25 -5.88 -9.69
N GLY A 180 17.54 -4.80 -9.50
CA GLY A 180 16.14 -4.71 -9.12
C GLY A 180 15.97 -4.29 -7.66
N ASN A 181 14.74 -3.97 -7.25
CA ASN A 181 14.39 -3.84 -5.85
C ASN A 181 14.16 -5.25 -5.30
N ARG A 182 14.92 -5.64 -4.27
CA ARG A 182 14.83 -6.95 -3.64
C ARG A 182 14.67 -6.82 -2.14
N ILE A 183 13.83 -7.66 -1.55
CA ILE A 183 13.59 -7.64 -0.12
C ILE A 183 14.61 -8.52 0.60
N PHE A 184 15.20 -7.95 1.64
CA PHE A 184 16.16 -8.59 2.55
C PHE A 184 15.63 -8.57 3.97
N VAL A 185 16.16 -9.45 4.81
CA VAL A 185 15.99 -9.45 6.27
C VAL A 185 17.35 -9.49 6.94
N ALA A 186 17.47 -8.82 8.09
CA ALA A 186 18.58 -8.95 9.02
C ALA A 186 18.08 -8.94 10.46
N GLU A 187 18.79 -9.55 11.40
CA GLU A 187 18.54 -9.36 12.83
C GLU A 187 18.96 -7.93 13.22
N LEU A 188 18.12 -7.24 13.98
CA LEU A 188 18.48 -6.01 14.64
C LEU A 188 19.08 -6.31 16.04
N LYS A 189 19.89 -5.40 16.54
CA LYS A 189 20.25 -5.37 17.96
C LYS A 189 19.02 -5.04 18.80
N ASP A 190 18.98 -5.50 20.05
CA ASP A 190 17.84 -5.31 20.95
C ASP A 190 17.55 -3.83 21.29
N ASP A 191 18.54 -2.96 21.12
CA ASP A 191 18.42 -1.51 21.26
C ASP A 191 18.03 -0.79 19.97
N LEU A 192 17.77 -1.55 18.89
CA LEU A 192 17.43 -1.08 17.55
C LEU A 192 18.49 -0.18 16.89
N SER A 193 19.68 -0.11 17.44
CA SER A 193 20.73 0.81 17.00
C SER A 193 21.37 0.42 15.68
N ASP A 194 21.37 -0.89 15.34
CA ASP A 194 21.96 -1.41 14.11
C ASP A 194 21.57 -2.87 13.86
N ILE A 195 21.83 -3.38 12.65
CA ILE A 195 21.76 -4.81 12.36
C ILE A 195 22.91 -5.58 12.99
N ILE A 196 22.69 -6.87 13.25
CA ILE A 196 23.75 -7.79 13.64
C ILE A 196 24.55 -8.20 12.39
N PRO A 197 25.86 -7.95 12.35
CA PRO A 197 26.70 -8.27 11.18
C PRO A 197 26.59 -9.74 10.76
N GLY A 198 26.55 -9.99 9.45
CA GLY A 198 26.50 -11.35 8.88
C GLY A 198 25.12 -12.01 8.88
N THR A 199 24.09 -11.38 9.45
CA THR A 199 22.73 -11.97 9.49
C THR A 199 21.87 -11.66 8.26
N SER A 200 22.29 -10.73 7.40
CA SER A 200 21.49 -10.29 6.26
C SER A 200 21.30 -11.39 5.22
N LYS A 201 20.03 -11.65 4.85
CA LYS A 201 19.64 -12.63 3.83
C LYS A 201 18.59 -12.05 2.88
N ILE A 202 18.61 -12.49 1.61
CA ILE A 202 17.55 -12.18 0.65
C ILE A 202 16.29 -12.98 0.98
N CYS A 203 15.12 -12.35 0.88
CA CYS A 203 13.81 -12.96 1.06
C CYS A 203 13.06 -13.12 -0.25
N ILE A 204 12.86 -12.02 -0.98
CA ILE A 204 12.00 -11.94 -2.16
C ILE A 204 12.73 -11.15 -3.25
N GLN A 205 12.54 -11.60 -4.49
CA GLN A 205 12.88 -10.88 -5.71
C GLN A 205 11.82 -11.17 -6.78
N GLY A 206 11.69 -10.31 -7.79
CA GLY A 206 10.69 -10.45 -8.86
C GLY A 206 11.00 -11.63 -9.76
N GLU A 207 10.16 -12.68 -9.73
CA GLU A 207 10.33 -13.94 -10.47
C GLU A 207 9.03 -14.42 -11.12
N GLN A 208 7.87 -14.02 -10.56
CA GLN A 208 6.58 -14.44 -11.09
C GLN A 208 6.09 -13.47 -12.17
N PRO A 209 5.29 -13.91 -13.16
CA PRO A 209 4.81 -13.04 -14.25
C PRO A 209 4.10 -11.77 -13.79
N TRP A 210 3.30 -11.85 -12.70
CA TRP A 210 2.60 -10.70 -12.15
C TRP A 210 3.52 -9.66 -11.49
N GLU A 211 4.75 -10.05 -11.14
CA GLU A 211 5.71 -9.20 -10.43
C GLU A 211 6.52 -8.30 -11.39
N ASN A 212 6.45 -8.55 -12.69
CA ASN A 212 7.17 -7.77 -13.69
C ASN A 212 6.39 -7.75 -15.02
N THR A 213 5.20 -7.18 -15.03
CA THR A 213 4.31 -7.15 -16.20
C THR A 213 4.87 -6.33 -17.36
N ALA A 214 5.78 -5.39 -17.09
CA ALA A 214 6.46 -4.58 -18.09
C ALA A 214 7.72 -5.25 -18.67
N ASN A 215 8.09 -6.46 -18.23
CA ASN A 215 9.33 -7.15 -18.61
C ASN A 215 10.59 -6.27 -18.44
N SER A 216 10.61 -5.49 -17.34
CA SER A 216 11.75 -4.64 -17.01
C SER A 216 12.98 -5.47 -16.70
N SER A 217 14.16 -5.02 -17.15
CA SER A 217 15.45 -5.59 -16.72
C SER A 217 15.79 -5.27 -15.26
N TYR A 218 15.00 -4.41 -14.63
CA TYR A 218 15.11 -4.04 -13.22
C TYR A 218 13.78 -4.35 -12.50
N PRO A 219 13.48 -5.62 -12.17
CA PRO A 219 12.26 -6.01 -11.48
C PRO A 219 12.17 -5.39 -10.10
N VAL A 220 10.97 -5.01 -9.69
CA VAL A 220 10.72 -4.37 -8.39
C VAL A 220 9.88 -5.27 -7.50
N THR A 221 10.41 -5.57 -6.30
CA THR A 221 9.66 -6.08 -5.15
C THR A 221 10.03 -5.24 -3.94
N GLU A 222 9.03 -4.63 -3.28
CA GLU A 222 9.25 -3.60 -2.25
C GLU A 222 8.12 -3.57 -1.22
N GLY A 223 8.18 -2.62 -0.27
CA GLY A 223 7.17 -2.41 0.75
C GLY A 223 6.91 -3.63 1.63
N PRO A 224 7.95 -4.23 2.26
CA PRO A 224 7.76 -5.43 3.07
C PRO A 224 6.93 -5.15 4.33
N THR A 225 6.00 -6.05 4.65
CA THR A 225 5.28 -6.12 5.94
C THR A 225 5.23 -7.58 6.38
N VAL A 226 5.45 -7.87 7.65
CA VAL A 226 5.48 -9.24 8.15
C VAL A 226 4.47 -9.45 9.26
N LEU A 227 3.67 -10.49 9.13
CA LEU A 227 2.79 -10.99 10.18
C LEU A 227 3.20 -12.40 10.58
N LYS A 228 3.15 -12.70 11.87
CA LYS A 228 3.20 -14.08 12.37
C LYS A 228 1.78 -14.55 12.65
N HIS A 229 1.38 -15.64 12.01
CA HIS A 229 0.09 -16.27 12.24
C HIS A 229 0.29 -17.77 12.51
N LYS A 230 -0.15 -18.23 13.69
CA LYS A 230 0.18 -19.55 14.21
C LYS A 230 1.72 -19.72 14.26
N ASN A 231 2.25 -20.73 13.62
CA ASN A 231 3.69 -21.01 13.58
C ASN A 231 4.36 -20.58 12.26
N LEU A 232 3.69 -19.75 11.47
CA LEU A 232 4.17 -19.31 10.16
C LEU A 232 4.33 -17.79 10.08
N TYR A 233 5.31 -17.39 9.31
CA TYR A 233 5.56 -15.99 8.95
C TYR A 233 4.99 -15.73 7.57
N TYR A 234 4.30 -14.61 7.41
CA TYR A 234 3.72 -14.13 6.17
C TYR A 234 4.39 -12.82 5.83
N LEU A 235 5.20 -12.81 4.79
CA LEU A 235 5.88 -11.63 4.25
C LEU A 235 5.04 -11.11 3.09
N PHE A 236 4.38 -9.98 3.30
CA PHE A 236 3.66 -9.23 2.28
C PHE A 236 4.62 -8.29 1.58
N TYR A 237 4.42 -8.10 0.30
CA TYR A 237 5.26 -7.24 -0.54
C TYR A 237 4.47 -6.73 -1.73
N SER A 238 4.94 -5.64 -2.31
CA SER A 238 4.42 -5.10 -3.55
C SER A 238 5.38 -5.38 -4.70
N ALA A 239 4.86 -5.56 -5.89
CA ALA A 239 5.65 -5.84 -7.07
C ALA A 239 5.15 -5.07 -8.30
N ASN A 240 5.99 -4.98 -9.32
CA ASN A 240 6.11 -3.98 -10.36
C ASN A 240 6.67 -2.63 -9.83
N ASP A 241 6.99 -1.71 -10.72
CA ASP A 241 7.29 -0.32 -10.34
C ASP A 241 5.99 0.38 -9.91
N PHE A 242 6.02 1.24 -8.88
CA PHE A 242 4.83 1.93 -8.38
C PHE A 242 4.12 2.79 -9.45
N ARG A 243 4.81 3.15 -10.53
CA ARG A 243 4.25 3.87 -11.68
C ARG A 243 3.47 2.97 -12.63
N ASN A 244 3.66 1.66 -12.53
CA ASN A 244 2.93 0.67 -13.33
C ASN A 244 1.50 0.53 -12.80
N ILE A 245 0.52 0.51 -13.72
CA ILE A 245 -0.90 0.29 -13.36
C ILE A 245 -1.14 -1.07 -12.70
N ASP A 246 -0.27 -2.06 -12.96
CA ASP A 246 -0.32 -3.42 -12.40
C ASP A 246 0.47 -3.57 -11.08
N TYR A 247 0.96 -2.46 -10.51
CA TYR A 247 1.53 -2.49 -9.15
C TYR A 247 0.53 -3.12 -8.19
N ALA A 248 0.94 -4.16 -7.46
CA ALA A 248 0.01 -5.01 -6.73
C ALA A 248 0.69 -5.63 -5.50
N VAL A 249 -0.11 -6.12 -4.54
CA VAL A 249 0.36 -6.76 -3.31
C VAL A 249 0.22 -8.27 -3.42
N GLY A 250 1.28 -8.99 -3.09
CA GLY A 250 1.30 -10.41 -2.86
C GLY A 250 1.91 -10.78 -1.51
N TYR A 251 2.03 -12.06 -1.21
CA TYR A 251 2.75 -12.53 -0.04
C TYR A 251 3.45 -13.87 -0.27
N ALA A 252 4.40 -14.14 0.62
CA ALA A 252 5.07 -15.43 0.73
C ALA A 252 5.01 -15.93 2.17
N VAL A 253 5.15 -17.25 2.37
CA VAL A 253 5.05 -17.90 3.68
C VAL A 253 6.34 -18.63 3.99
N SER A 254 6.74 -18.64 5.27
CA SER A 254 7.88 -19.40 5.77
C SER A 254 7.64 -19.88 7.20
N SER A 255 8.35 -20.91 7.62
CA SER A 255 8.44 -21.35 9.02
C SER A 255 9.53 -20.61 9.81
N SER A 256 10.31 -19.74 9.16
CA SER A 256 11.41 -18.99 9.76
C SER A 256 11.36 -17.52 9.29
N PRO A 257 11.73 -16.54 10.13
CA PRO A 257 11.83 -15.14 9.71
C PRO A 257 12.87 -14.91 8.60
N PHE A 258 13.81 -15.82 8.41
CA PHE A 258 14.82 -15.78 7.37
C PHE A 258 14.45 -16.52 6.08
N GLY A 259 13.28 -17.14 6.02
CA GLY A 259 12.92 -18.05 4.94
C GLY A 259 13.43 -19.49 5.17
N PRO A 260 13.45 -20.36 4.12
CA PRO A 260 13.08 -20.02 2.75
C PRO A 260 11.61 -19.62 2.62
N TRP A 261 11.33 -18.68 1.70
CA TRP A 261 10.01 -18.12 1.47
C TRP A 261 9.34 -18.81 0.28
N THR A 262 8.10 -19.26 0.46
CA THR A 262 7.26 -19.81 -0.61
C THR A 262 6.18 -18.79 -0.95
N LYS A 263 6.23 -18.24 -2.17
CA LYS A 263 5.23 -17.30 -2.66
C LYS A 263 3.85 -17.95 -2.77
N TYR A 264 2.81 -17.24 -2.36
CA TYR A 264 1.45 -17.73 -2.48
C TYR A 264 1.07 -17.89 -3.95
N LYS A 265 0.50 -19.05 -4.29
CA LYS A 265 0.24 -19.43 -5.70
C LYS A 265 -0.81 -18.56 -6.40
N ASP A 266 -1.75 -17.98 -5.64
CA ASP A 266 -2.83 -17.16 -6.15
C ASP A 266 -2.55 -15.64 -5.94
N ASN A 267 -1.27 -15.22 -5.86
CA ASN A 267 -0.89 -13.83 -5.89
C ASN A 267 -1.25 -13.18 -7.25
N PRO A 268 -1.53 -11.87 -7.31
CA PRO A 268 -1.58 -10.91 -6.20
C PRO A 268 -2.91 -10.95 -5.44
N ILE A 269 -2.88 -10.59 -4.14
CA ILE A 269 -4.08 -10.54 -3.26
C ILE A 269 -4.77 -9.18 -3.23
N ILE A 270 -4.08 -8.11 -3.60
CA ILE A 270 -4.64 -6.78 -3.85
C ILE A 270 -4.09 -6.29 -5.18
N SER A 271 -4.97 -5.90 -6.09
CA SER A 271 -4.62 -5.42 -7.43
C SER A 271 -5.73 -4.56 -8.00
N ARG A 272 -5.46 -3.88 -9.13
CA ARG A 272 -6.47 -3.11 -9.85
C ARG A 272 -7.69 -3.93 -10.27
N PHE A 273 -7.55 -5.24 -10.43
CA PHE A 273 -8.68 -6.13 -10.74
C PHE A 273 -9.57 -6.41 -9.54
N LEU A 274 -9.02 -6.31 -8.33
CA LEU A 274 -9.80 -6.50 -7.10
C LEU A 274 -10.60 -5.25 -6.71
N ILE A 275 -9.96 -4.08 -6.72
CA ILE A 275 -10.53 -2.85 -6.15
C ILE A 275 -10.78 -1.73 -7.17
N HIS A 276 -10.52 -1.99 -8.46
CA HIS A 276 -10.73 -1.05 -9.58
C HIS A 276 -9.97 0.28 -9.43
N LYS A 277 -8.76 0.21 -8.86
CA LYS A 277 -7.80 1.33 -8.74
C LYS A 277 -6.46 0.87 -9.29
N ASN A 278 -5.81 1.68 -10.14
CA ASN A 278 -4.49 1.40 -10.67
C ASN A 278 -3.40 1.60 -9.60
N GLY A 279 -2.29 0.88 -9.74
CA GLY A 279 -1.10 1.08 -8.93
C GLY A 279 -1.31 0.85 -7.43
N THR A 280 -1.97 -0.25 -7.08
CA THR A 280 -2.37 -0.57 -5.70
C THR A 280 -1.28 -1.34 -4.98
N GLY A 281 -0.64 -0.72 -4.00
CA GLY A 281 0.41 -1.42 -3.27
C GLY A 281 1.01 -0.61 -2.14
N HIS A 282 2.16 -1.09 -1.69
CA HIS A 282 3.00 -0.57 -0.62
C HIS A 282 2.19 -0.03 0.56
N GLY A 283 1.97 -0.87 1.55
CA GLY A 283 1.19 -0.54 2.72
C GLY A 283 1.56 -1.36 3.93
N ASP A 284 0.76 -1.27 4.95
CA ASP A 284 1.01 -1.89 6.24
C ASP A 284 -0.27 -2.47 6.87
N PHE A 285 -0.10 -3.48 7.71
CA PHE A 285 -1.17 -4.08 8.49
C PHE A 285 -1.27 -3.44 9.86
N PHE A 286 -2.49 -3.12 10.26
CA PHE A 286 -2.79 -2.67 11.61
C PHE A 286 -4.07 -3.33 12.14
N ARG A 287 -4.30 -3.22 13.47
CA ARG A 287 -5.55 -3.66 14.08
C ARG A 287 -6.42 -2.45 14.39
N ASP A 288 -7.71 -2.55 14.04
CA ASP A 288 -8.68 -1.57 14.50
C ASP A 288 -8.98 -1.71 16.01
N SER A 289 -9.77 -0.80 16.57
CA SER A 289 -10.15 -0.81 17.99
C SER A 289 -10.91 -2.06 18.45
N LYS A 290 -11.41 -2.87 17.49
CA LYS A 290 -12.09 -4.15 17.74
C LYS A 290 -11.14 -5.34 17.57
N GLY A 291 -9.85 -5.09 17.25
CA GLY A 291 -8.86 -6.13 17.02
C GLY A 291 -8.87 -6.76 15.63
N ASN A 292 -9.68 -6.25 14.68
CA ASN A 292 -9.72 -6.77 13.32
C ASN A 292 -8.52 -6.29 12.51
N TRP A 293 -7.98 -7.17 11.67
CA TRP A 293 -6.93 -6.79 10.74
C TRP A 293 -7.45 -5.89 9.62
N LYS A 294 -6.71 -4.84 9.34
CA LYS A 294 -6.87 -3.96 8.20
C LYS A 294 -5.52 -3.77 7.52
N TYR A 295 -5.57 -3.50 6.22
CA TYR A 295 -4.41 -3.14 5.43
C TYR A 295 -4.61 -1.74 4.88
N VAL A 296 -3.68 -0.83 5.17
CA VAL A 296 -3.61 0.50 4.57
C VAL A 296 -2.61 0.45 3.43
N PHE A 297 -2.91 1.09 2.29
CA PHE A 297 -2.05 1.06 1.10
C PHE A 297 -2.32 2.26 0.22
N HIS A 298 -1.44 2.49 -0.76
CA HIS A 298 -1.66 3.56 -1.72
C HIS A 298 -2.16 3.02 -3.08
N PHE A 299 -2.67 3.95 -3.90
CA PHE A 299 -3.03 3.73 -5.29
C PHE A 299 -2.84 5.03 -6.09
N HIS A 300 -2.88 4.96 -7.42
CA HIS A 300 -2.70 6.11 -8.32
C HIS A 300 -3.77 7.19 -8.09
N ALA A 301 -3.42 8.45 -8.34
CA ALA A 301 -4.33 9.60 -8.23
C ALA A 301 -5.58 9.44 -9.10
N SER A 302 -5.42 8.87 -10.30
CA SER A 302 -6.51 8.55 -11.22
C SER A 302 -6.11 7.41 -12.18
N GLY A 303 -6.99 7.06 -13.11
CA GLY A 303 -6.69 6.06 -14.15
C GLY A 303 -5.46 6.39 -15.01
N ASN A 304 -5.12 7.66 -15.18
CA ASN A 304 -4.05 8.14 -16.06
C ASN A 304 -2.97 8.95 -15.33
N VAL A 305 -3.11 9.18 -14.02
CA VAL A 305 -2.20 10.02 -13.23
C VAL A 305 -1.72 9.23 -12.03
N VAL A 306 -0.42 9.05 -11.90
CA VAL A 306 0.20 8.30 -10.81
C VAL A 306 0.17 9.11 -9.51
N SER A 307 0.72 10.32 -9.53
CA SER A 307 0.92 11.14 -8.33
C SER A 307 0.12 12.45 -8.38
N PRO A 308 -0.27 12.99 -7.20
CA PRO A 308 -0.01 12.44 -5.86
C PRO A 308 -0.80 11.13 -5.62
N ARG A 309 -0.11 10.11 -5.10
CA ARG A 309 -0.75 8.82 -4.78
C ARG A 309 -1.76 9.00 -3.65
N ARG A 310 -2.86 8.24 -3.69
CA ARG A 310 -3.94 8.31 -2.71
C ARG A 310 -3.92 7.13 -1.79
N THR A 311 -4.44 7.29 -0.59
CA THR A 311 -4.45 6.25 0.45
C THR A 311 -5.82 5.62 0.58
N GLY A 312 -5.85 4.29 0.78
CA GLY A 312 -7.05 3.52 1.08
C GLY A 312 -6.82 2.46 2.14
N ILE A 313 -7.92 2.00 2.72
CA ILE A 313 -7.94 0.92 3.73
C ILE A 313 -8.88 -0.18 3.25
N ILE A 314 -8.51 -1.43 3.54
CA ILE A 314 -9.32 -2.63 3.28
C ILE A 314 -9.27 -3.57 4.48
N ASN A 315 -10.35 -4.30 4.76
CA ASN A 315 -10.34 -5.35 5.79
C ASN A 315 -9.60 -6.58 5.29
N ALA A 316 -8.89 -7.23 6.20
CA ALA A 316 -8.17 -8.46 5.94
C ALA A 316 -8.43 -9.49 7.04
N ALA A 317 -8.40 -10.77 6.69
CA ALA A 317 -8.55 -11.86 7.64
C ALA A 317 -7.80 -13.11 7.18
N PHE A 318 -7.26 -13.86 8.13
CA PHE A 318 -6.80 -15.21 7.86
C PHE A 318 -8.00 -16.15 7.76
N VAL A 319 -8.04 -16.95 6.71
CA VAL A 319 -9.06 -17.97 6.46
C VAL A 319 -8.39 -19.31 6.17
N PRO A 320 -9.04 -20.45 6.48
CA PRO A 320 -8.47 -21.76 6.20
C PRO A 320 -8.06 -21.92 4.73
N GLY A 321 -6.88 -22.44 4.49
CA GLY A 321 -6.38 -22.83 3.18
C GLY A 321 -6.52 -24.33 2.93
N THR A 322 -6.36 -24.75 1.67
CA THR A 322 -6.55 -26.15 1.25
C THR A 322 -5.44 -27.10 1.72
N SER A 323 -4.26 -26.58 2.05
CA SER A 323 -3.07 -27.35 2.46
C SER A 323 -2.78 -27.30 3.96
N GLY A 324 -3.74 -26.83 4.78
CA GLY A 324 -3.53 -26.62 6.22
C GLY A 324 -2.79 -25.31 6.55
N VAL A 325 -2.29 -24.58 5.56
CA VAL A 325 -1.73 -23.24 5.70
C VAL A 325 -2.84 -22.22 5.48
N ASP A 326 -3.13 -21.41 6.49
CA ASP A 326 -4.13 -20.36 6.36
C ASP A 326 -3.68 -19.32 5.31
N ARG A 327 -4.65 -18.78 4.58
CA ARG A 327 -4.40 -17.73 3.59
C ARG A 327 -4.95 -16.41 4.08
N LEU A 328 -4.30 -15.31 3.74
CA LEU A 328 -4.86 -13.98 3.98
C LEU A 328 -5.84 -13.63 2.86
N LYS A 329 -7.03 -13.18 3.24
CA LYS A 329 -8.06 -12.68 2.31
C LYS A 329 -8.36 -11.23 2.62
N CYS A 330 -8.33 -10.39 1.58
CA CYS A 330 -8.80 -9.01 1.63
C CYS A 330 -10.24 -8.92 1.12
N ASP A 331 -11.10 -8.19 1.84
CA ASP A 331 -12.52 -8.03 1.48
C ASP A 331 -12.73 -6.74 0.69
N LYS A 332 -12.82 -6.87 -0.63
CA LYS A 332 -12.99 -5.73 -1.56
C LYS A 332 -14.21 -4.84 -1.25
N MET A 333 -15.25 -5.42 -0.64
CA MET A 333 -16.47 -4.67 -0.30
C MET A 333 -16.25 -3.67 0.84
N THR A 334 -15.14 -3.80 1.55
CA THR A 334 -14.75 -2.93 2.68
C THR A 334 -13.72 -1.88 2.29
N PHE A 335 -13.32 -1.82 1.01
CA PHE A 335 -12.39 -0.80 0.55
C PHE A 335 -12.94 0.60 0.74
N VAL A 336 -12.15 1.45 1.40
CA VAL A 336 -12.46 2.86 1.64
C VAL A 336 -11.26 3.71 1.23
N GLU A 337 -11.50 4.69 0.37
CA GLU A 337 -10.56 5.76 0.06
C GLU A 337 -10.58 6.78 1.22
N LEU A 338 -9.41 7.17 1.71
CA LEU A 338 -9.31 8.09 2.83
C LEU A 338 -9.40 9.55 2.38
N ASN A 339 -10.06 10.36 3.21
CA ASN A 339 -10.21 11.79 2.97
C ASN A 339 -9.91 12.59 4.23
N ILE A 340 -9.38 13.80 4.03
CA ILE A 340 -9.10 14.79 5.07
C ILE A 340 -10.32 15.70 5.19
N GLU A 341 -10.85 15.87 6.39
CA GLU A 341 -11.86 16.90 6.68
C GLU A 341 -11.19 18.29 6.75
N GLN A 342 -11.81 19.25 6.09
CA GLN A 342 -11.41 20.67 6.14
C GLN A 342 -12.08 21.37 7.31
#